data_9d7e94c8572d43ae403a69796bb31ea4
#
_entry.id   9d7e94c8572d43ae403a69796bb31ea4
#
_cell.length_a   1.000
_cell.length_b   1.000
_cell.length_c   1.000
_cell.angle_alpha   90.00
_cell.angle_beta   90.00
_cell.angle_gamma   90.00
#
_symmetry.space_group_name_H-M   'P 1'
#
loop_
_entity.id
_entity.type
_entity.pdbx_description
1 polymer ?
#
loop_
_entity_poly.entity_id
_entity_poly.type
_entity_poly.pdbx_seq_one_letter_code
_entity_poly.pdbx_strand_id
1 'polypeptide(L)'
;MTYQIVPIAEEHISGFRAAVDVVARERKYLAFLEAPPFEKTRRFVLRNIEHGYPQFTVVSADTVVGWCDVLPNRSRVIYSHCGTLGVGLLPEFRGKGIGRQLMQRTIEAAFAFGLTRIELTVREGNANAIALYKSLGFEIEGLHRNAVCIEGRYENLYSMALLRV
;
A
#
# COMPACT_ATOMS: atom_id res chain seq x y z
N MET A 1 7.32 9.37 19.98
CA MET A 1 7.88 9.00 18.67
C MET A 1 7.46 10.06 17.67
N THR A 2 8.42 10.72 17.03
CA THR A 2 8.16 11.79 16.06
C THR A 2 8.21 11.24 14.65
N TYR A 3 7.20 11.53 13.84
CA TYR A 3 7.16 11.14 12.44
C TYR A 3 6.36 12.17 11.64
N GLN A 4 6.57 12.16 10.33
CA GLN A 4 5.81 12.97 9.38
C GLN A 4 5.30 12.09 8.26
N ILE A 5 4.11 12.37 7.79
CA ILE A 5 3.52 11.77 6.59
C ILE A 5 3.60 12.81 5.49
N VAL A 6 4.38 12.51 4.45
CA VAL A 6 4.65 13.45 3.36
C VAL A 6 4.44 12.78 2.01
N PRO A 7 4.09 13.56 0.96
CA PRO A 7 4.10 13.02 -0.40
C PRO A 7 5.50 12.49 -0.73
N ILE A 8 5.56 11.36 -1.45
CA ILE A 8 6.85 10.80 -1.83
C ILE A 8 7.58 11.78 -2.76
N ALA A 9 8.90 11.91 -2.55
CA ALA A 9 9.79 12.69 -3.38
C ALA A 9 10.97 11.85 -3.83
N GLU A 10 11.74 12.34 -4.79
CA GLU A 10 12.90 11.62 -5.32
C GLU A 10 13.91 11.23 -4.22
N GLU A 11 14.09 12.12 -3.24
CA GLU A 11 14.99 11.87 -2.09
C GLU A 11 14.56 10.67 -1.22
N HIS A 12 13.31 10.22 -1.33
CA HIS A 12 12.78 9.10 -0.55
C HIS A 12 12.98 7.74 -1.21
N ILE A 13 13.44 7.68 -2.46
CA ILE A 13 13.44 6.43 -3.24
C ILE A 13 14.26 5.32 -2.57
N SER A 14 15.49 5.63 -2.14
CA SER A 14 16.35 4.63 -1.49
C SER A 14 15.75 4.12 -0.19
N GLY A 15 15.21 5.02 0.64
CA GLY A 15 14.56 4.67 1.91
C GLY A 15 13.27 3.88 1.70
N PHE A 16 12.48 4.26 0.73
CA PHE A 16 11.27 3.53 0.34
C PHE A 16 11.61 2.10 -0.07
N ARG A 17 12.60 1.92 -0.95
CA ARG A 17 13.04 0.59 -1.36
C ARG A 17 13.53 -0.24 -0.18
N ALA A 18 14.29 0.36 0.72
CA ALA A 18 14.78 -0.33 1.91
C ALA A 18 13.64 -0.78 2.83
N ALA A 19 12.62 0.07 3.03
CA ALA A 19 11.44 -0.28 3.82
C ALA A 19 10.64 -1.41 3.17
N VAL A 20 10.43 -1.35 1.85
CA VAL A 20 9.78 -2.44 1.09
C VAL A 20 10.53 -3.75 1.28
N ASP A 21 11.87 -3.73 1.22
CA ASP A 21 12.69 -4.93 1.38
C ASP A 21 12.51 -5.57 2.76
N VAL A 22 12.52 -4.77 3.82
CA VAL A 22 12.29 -5.26 5.18
C VAL A 22 10.94 -5.96 5.30
N VAL A 23 9.87 -5.31 4.84
CA VAL A 23 8.51 -5.87 4.93
C VAL A 23 8.33 -7.08 4.02
N ALA A 24 8.89 -7.05 2.81
CA ALA A 24 8.83 -8.17 1.87
C ALA A 24 9.48 -9.43 2.44
N ARG A 25 10.62 -9.29 3.11
CA ARG A 25 11.35 -10.43 3.70
C ARG A 25 10.65 -11.08 4.88
N GLU A 26 9.67 -10.44 5.48
CA GLU A 26 8.80 -11.07 6.48
C GLU A 26 7.94 -12.18 5.86
N ARG A 27 7.70 -12.14 4.54
CA ARG A 27 6.91 -13.12 3.77
C ARG A 27 5.46 -13.26 4.23
N LYS A 28 4.92 -12.21 4.81
CA LYS A 28 3.58 -12.22 5.42
C LYS A 28 2.58 -11.28 4.77
N TYR A 29 3.05 -10.21 4.12
CA TYR A 29 2.17 -9.11 3.74
C TYR A 29 2.19 -8.76 2.26
N LEU A 30 3.37 -8.71 1.66
CA LEU A 30 3.53 -8.23 0.28
C LEU A 30 3.51 -9.38 -0.73
N ALA A 31 3.29 -9.01 -1.99
CA ALA A 31 3.45 -9.93 -3.12
C ALA A 31 4.93 -10.19 -3.45
N PHE A 32 5.83 -9.36 -2.95
CA PHE A 32 7.26 -9.53 -3.12
C PHE A 32 7.86 -10.33 -1.97
N LEU A 33 8.90 -11.10 -2.24
CA LEU A 33 9.72 -11.77 -1.23
C LEU A 33 10.99 -10.97 -0.89
N GLU A 34 11.31 -10.00 -1.73
CA GLU A 34 12.38 -9.00 -1.55
C GLU A 34 12.03 -7.78 -2.39
N ALA A 35 12.69 -6.66 -2.11
CA ALA A 35 12.45 -5.45 -2.91
C ALA A 35 12.88 -5.66 -4.37
N PRO A 36 12.17 -5.04 -5.33
CA PRO A 36 12.62 -4.99 -6.72
C PRO A 36 14.01 -4.33 -6.84
N PRO A 37 14.72 -4.53 -7.96
CA PRO A 37 15.96 -3.80 -8.22
C PRO A 37 15.78 -2.29 -8.12
N PHE A 38 16.80 -1.57 -7.68
CA PHE A 38 16.73 -0.13 -7.44
C PHE A 38 16.19 0.66 -8.64
N GLU A 39 16.64 0.38 -9.85
CA GLU A 39 16.20 1.10 -11.05
C GLU A 39 14.69 0.88 -11.33
N LYS A 40 14.16 -0.28 -11.00
CA LYS A 40 12.73 -0.56 -11.14
C LYS A 40 11.93 0.26 -10.13
N THR A 41 12.38 0.31 -8.89
CA THR A 41 11.78 1.15 -7.84
C THR A 41 11.85 2.63 -8.21
N ARG A 42 12.99 3.08 -8.69
CA ARG A 42 13.18 4.47 -9.12
C ARG A 42 12.19 4.85 -10.21
N ARG A 43 12.07 4.04 -11.26
CA ARG A 43 11.10 4.30 -12.34
C ARG A 43 9.66 4.33 -11.84
N PHE A 44 9.32 3.42 -10.93
CA PHE A 44 8.00 3.37 -10.31
C PHE A 44 7.68 4.67 -9.58
N VAL A 45 8.56 5.13 -8.70
CA VAL A 45 8.35 6.36 -7.92
C VAL A 45 8.31 7.60 -8.81
N LEU A 46 9.26 7.73 -9.75
CA LEU A 46 9.30 8.89 -10.64
C LEU A 46 8.05 8.98 -11.52
N ARG A 47 7.55 7.85 -12.01
CA ARG A 47 6.29 7.81 -12.76
C ARG A 47 5.11 8.25 -11.89
N ASN A 48 5.04 7.81 -10.65
CA ASN A 48 3.97 8.23 -9.73
C ASN A 48 4.02 9.74 -9.48
N ILE A 49 5.20 10.29 -9.28
CA ILE A 49 5.39 11.73 -9.10
C ILE A 49 4.97 12.48 -10.37
N GLU A 50 5.43 12.05 -11.53
CA GLU A 50 5.13 12.68 -12.81
C GLU A 50 3.62 12.75 -13.09
N HIS A 51 2.89 11.66 -12.80
CA HIS A 51 1.46 11.58 -13.04
C HIS A 51 0.60 12.10 -11.88
N GLY A 52 1.21 12.50 -10.77
CA GLY A 52 0.49 12.93 -9.59
C GLY A 52 -0.29 11.84 -8.89
N TYR A 53 0.13 10.58 -9.05
CA TYR A 53 -0.53 9.47 -8.37
C TYR A 53 -0.36 9.55 -6.86
N PRO A 54 -1.41 9.27 -6.07
CA PRO A 54 -1.32 9.34 -4.62
C PRO A 54 -0.29 8.35 -4.08
N GLN A 55 0.81 8.88 -3.54
CA GLN A 55 1.80 8.08 -2.83
C GLN A 55 2.42 8.92 -1.72
N PHE A 56 2.35 8.40 -0.50
CA PHE A 56 2.88 9.04 0.71
C PHE A 56 3.89 8.14 1.39
N THR A 57 4.82 8.77 2.09
CA THR A 57 5.79 8.09 2.94
C THR A 57 5.66 8.57 4.37
N VAL A 58 6.01 7.70 5.30
CA VAL A 58 6.22 8.07 6.70
C VAL A 58 7.72 8.21 6.92
N VAL A 59 8.14 9.37 7.40
CA VAL A 59 9.55 9.66 7.68
C VAL A 59 9.71 9.91 9.17
N SER A 60 10.65 9.22 9.79
CA SER A 60 11.02 9.37 11.19
C SER A 60 12.54 9.40 11.28
N ALA A 61 13.10 10.44 11.94
CA ALA A 61 14.55 10.63 12.04
C ALA A 61 15.27 10.49 10.68
N ASP A 62 14.76 11.18 9.66
CA ASP A 62 15.28 11.16 8.27
C ASP A 62 15.26 9.79 7.59
N THR A 63 14.54 8.83 8.14
CA THR A 63 14.40 7.48 7.60
C THR A 63 12.98 7.22 7.15
N VAL A 64 12.80 6.64 5.96
CA VAL A 64 11.50 6.18 5.50
C VAL A 64 11.12 4.92 6.25
N VAL A 65 10.02 4.96 6.98
CA VAL A 65 9.58 3.86 7.85
C VAL A 65 8.24 3.27 7.42
N GLY A 66 7.63 3.83 6.39
CA GLY A 66 6.37 3.33 5.85
C GLY A 66 5.97 4.03 4.57
N TRP A 67 4.99 3.46 3.89
CA TRP A 67 4.45 3.99 2.63
C TRP A 67 2.99 3.58 2.46
N CYS A 68 2.28 4.37 1.67
CA CYS A 68 0.97 4.00 1.15
C CYS A 68 0.78 4.67 -0.20
N ASP A 69 0.28 3.90 -1.16
CA ASP A 69 -0.06 4.42 -2.48
C ASP A 69 -1.39 3.89 -2.96
N VAL A 70 -2.01 4.63 -3.87
CA VAL A 70 -3.16 4.18 -4.64
C VAL A 70 -2.83 4.39 -6.10
N LEU A 71 -2.66 3.30 -6.83
CA LEU A 71 -2.28 3.33 -8.24
C LEU A 71 -3.51 3.21 -9.12
N PRO A 72 -3.82 4.22 -9.94
CA PRO A 72 -4.94 4.17 -10.86
C PRO A 72 -4.81 3.02 -11.87
N ASN A 73 -5.93 2.36 -12.17
CA ASN A 73 -5.96 1.33 -13.18
C ASN A 73 -6.00 1.98 -14.58
N ARG A 74 -4.92 1.79 -15.36
CA ARG A 74 -4.79 2.35 -16.70
C ARG A 74 -4.94 1.31 -17.81
N SER A 75 -5.36 0.10 -17.47
CA SER A 75 -5.47 -0.97 -18.45
C SER A 75 -6.56 -0.70 -19.50
N ARG A 76 -7.70 -0.17 -19.08
CA ARG A 76 -8.83 0.16 -19.97
C ARG A 76 -9.64 1.32 -19.39
N VAL A 77 -10.29 2.08 -20.27
CA VAL A 77 -11.11 3.24 -19.88
C VAL A 77 -12.20 2.88 -18.88
N ILE A 78 -12.83 1.71 -19.03
CA ILE A 78 -13.90 1.28 -18.12
C ILE A 78 -13.44 1.04 -16.68
N TYR A 79 -12.15 0.92 -16.42
CA TYR A 79 -11.56 0.74 -15.10
C TYR A 79 -10.87 2.01 -14.57
N SER A 80 -10.89 3.10 -15.32
CA SER A 80 -10.11 4.31 -15.00
C SER A 80 -10.52 5.00 -13.71
N HIS A 81 -11.70 4.68 -13.18
CA HIS A 81 -12.20 5.18 -11.88
C HIS A 81 -11.68 4.35 -10.69
N CYS A 82 -10.97 3.25 -10.97
CA CYS A 82 -10.46 2.33 -9.94
C CYS A 82 -8.99 2.60 -9.63
N GLY A 83 -8.59 2.38 -8.40
CA GLY A 83 -7.20 2.36 -8.01
C GLY A 83 -6.93 1.22 -7.04
N THR A 84 -5.68 0.75 -7.00
CA THR A 84 -5.23 -0.31 -6.10
C THR A 84 -4.36 0.27 -5.01
N LEU A 85 -4.69 -0.03 -3.76
CA LEU A 85 -3.97 0.45 -2.58
C LEU A 85 -2.91 -0.56 -2.16
N GLY A 86 -1.70 -0.04 -1.88
CA GLY A 86 -0.64 -0.77 -1.21
C GLY A 86 -0.18 0.01 0.01
N VAL A 87 0.14 -0.67 1.10
CA VAL A 87 0.59 -0.05 2.34
C VAL A 87 1.56 -0.95 3.09
N GLY A 88 2.54 -0.35 3.74
CA GLY A 88 3.45 -1.07 4.62
C GLY A 88 4.09 -0.14 5.64
N LEU A 89 4.43 -0.71 6.79
CA LEU A 89 5.15 -0.04 7.89
C LEU A 89 6.23 -0.99 8.41
N LEU A 90 7.37 -0.44 8.78
CA LEU A 90 8.38 -1.21 9.50
C LEU A 90 7.79 -1.71 10.83
N PRO A 91 8.20 -2.91 11.29
CA PRO A 91 7.60 -3.55 12.47
C PRO A 91 7.49 -2.65 13.70
N GLU A 92 8.54 -1.89 14.01
CA GLU A 92 8.61 -1.03 15.20
C GLU A 92 7.63 0.15 15.16
N PHE A 93 7.05 0.44 14.00
CA PHE A 93 6.09 1.54 13.81
C PHE A 93 4.64 1.07 13.76
N ARG A 94 4.40 -0.23 13.87
CA ARG A 94 3.05 -0.82 13.84
C ARG A 94 2.34 -0.71 15.18
N GLY A 95 1.01 -0.74 15.15
CA GLY A 95 0.19 -0.72 16.37
C GLY A 95 0.15 0.61 17.09
N LYS A 96 0.49 1.72 16.42
CA LYS A 96 0.57 3.07 17.01
C LYS A 96 -0.35 4.07 16.32
N GLY A 97 -1.23 3.60 15.44
CA GLY A 97 -2.16 4.47 14.73
C GLY A 97 -1.58 5.14 13.48
N ILE A 98 -0.30 4.94 13.18
CA ILE A 98 0.37 5.57 12.03
C ILE A 98 -0.23 5.06 10.72
N GLY A 99 -0.47 3.76 10.60
CA GLY A 99 -1.07 3.15 9.42
C GLY A 99 -2.44 3.74 9.08
N ARG A 100 -3.26 3.99 10.10
CA ARG A 100 -4.57 4.64 9.92
C ARG A 100 -4.43 6.03 9.34
N GLN A 101 -3.58 6.87 9.92
CA GLN A 101 -3.37 8.24 9.46
C GLN A 101 -2.81 8.26 8.03
N LEU A 102 -1.85 7.39 7.76
CA LEU A 102 -1.23 7.25 6.45
C LEU A 102 -2.26 6.85 5.40
N MET A 103 -3.10 5.86 5.69
CA MET A 103 -4.14 5.41 4.77
C MET A 103 -5.21 6.48 4.55
N GLN A 104 -5.67 7.12 5.61
CA GLN A 104 -6.66 8.20 5.49
C GLN A 104 -6.17 9.29 4.53
N ARG A 105 -4.94 9.73 4.70
CA ARG A 105 -4.35 10.77 3.85
C ARG A 105 -4.22 10.33 2.40
N THR A 106 -3.82 9.08 2.19
CA THR A 106 -3.68 8.53 0.83
C THR A 106 -5.04 8.33 0.15
N ILE A 107 -6.05 7.87 0.90
CA ILE A 107 -7.42 7.71 0.41
C ILE A 107 -8.02 9.06 0.01
N GLU A 108 -7.87 10.08 0.85
CA GLU A 108 -8.33 11.43 0.53
C GLU A 108 -7.69 11.95 -0.77
N ALA A 109 -6.38 11.77 -0.92
CA ALA A 109 -5.66 12.16 -2.13
C ALA A 109 -6.15 11.37 -3.36
N ALA A 110 -6.47 10.09 -3.20
CA ALA A 110 -6.99 9.25 -4.28
C ALA A 110 -8.36 9.72 -4.76
N PHE A 111 -9.24 10.08 -3.84
CA PHE A 111 -10.54 10.65 -4.20
C PHE A 111 -10.41 12.03 -4.83
N ALA A 112 -9.50 12.87 -4.32
CA ALA A 112 -9.20 14.17 -4.92
C ALA A 112 -8.60 14.05 -6.32
N PHE A 113 -7.85 12.97 -6.57
CA PHE A 113 -7.31 12.64 -7.91
C PHE A 113 -8.43 12.31 -8.91
N GLY A 114 -9.60 11.89 -8.44
CA GLY A 114 -10.76 11.56 -9.27
C GLY A 114 -11.18 10.10 -9.23
N LEU A 115 -10.52 9.28 -8.44
CA LEU A 115 -10.94 7.88 -8.27
C LEU A 115 -12.22 7.80 -7.44
N THR A 116 -13.04 6.80 -7.72
CA THR A 116 -14.29 6.57 -6.99
C THR A 116 -14.35 5.17 -6.38
N ARG A 117 -13.36 4.33 -6.71
CA ARG A 117 -13.22 2.99 -6.16
C ARG A 117 -11.76 2.72 -5.84
N ILE A 118 -11.50 2.32 -4.61
CA ILE A 118 -10.17 1.89 -4.16
C ILE A 118 -10.26 0.44 -3.73
N GLU A 119 -9.44 -0.40 -4.29
CA GLU A 119 -9.44 -1.83 -4.00
C GLU A 119 -8.08 -2.28 -3.46
N LEU A 120 -8.10 -3.36 -2.69
CA LEU A 120 -6.90 -4.00 -2.16
C LEU A 120 -7.13 -5.50 -2.02
N THR A 121 -6.04 -6.23 -1.89
CA THR A 121 -6.07 -7.61 -1.45
C THR A 121 -5.30 -7.75 -0.15
N VAL A 122 -5.74 -8.67 0.70
CA VAL A 122 -5.11 -8.92 2.00
C VAL A 122 -5.18 -10.40 2.30
N ARG A 123 -4.12 -10.94 2.90
CA ARG A 123 -4.11 -12.35 3.29
C ARG A 123 -5.15 -12.60 4.38
N GLU A 124 -5.89 -13.70 4.27
CA GLU A 124 -6.96 -14.05 5.20
C GLU A 124 -6.48 -14.08 6.66
N GLY A 125 -5.24 -14.51 6.90
CA GLY A 125 -4.64 -14.56 8.23
C GLY A 125 -4.23 -13.21 8.82
N ASN A 126 -4.27 -12.13 8.05
CA ASN A 126 -3.84 -10.79 8.51
C ASN A 126 -5.00 -10.06 9.19
N ALA A 127 -5.40 -10.54 10.37
CA ALA A 127 -6.56 -10.01 11.11
C ALA A 127 -6.43 -8.53 11.46
N ASN A 128 -5.23 -8.06 11.81
CA ASN A 128 -5.00 -6.66 12.18
C ASN A 128 -5.24 -5.72 11.00
N ALA A 129 -4.73 -6.07 9.81
CA ALA A 129 -4.94 -5.28 8.61
C ALA A 129 -6.41 -5.28 8.19
N ILE A 130 -7.07 -6.44 8.20
CA ILE A 130 -8.49 -6.56 7.86
C ILE A 130 -9.34 -5.68 8.77
N ALA A 131 -9.08 -5.69 10.08
CA ALA A 131 -9.79 -4.83 11.04
C ALA A 131 -9.58 -3.34 10.74
N LEU A 132 -8.36 -2.94 10.42
CA LEU A 132 -8.03 -1.57 10.04
C LEU A 132 -8.79 -1.17 8.77
N TYR A 133 -8.76 -2.00 7.73
CA TYR A 133 -9.45 -1.71 6.46
C TYR A 133 -10.95 -1.57 6.66
N LYS A 134 -11.57 -2.48 7.40
CA LYS A 134 -13.01 -2.39 7.73
C LYS A 134 -13.32 -1.09 8.47
N SER A 135 -12.48 -0.69 9.42
CA SER A 135 -12.67 0.55 10.18
C SER A 135 -12.56 1.82 9.32
N LEU A 136 -11.91 1.73 8.16
CA LEU A 136 -11.80 2.81 7.17
C LEU A 136 -12.90 2.76 6.11
N GLY A 137 -13.81 1.78 6.19
CA GLY A 137 -14.96 1.67 5.30
C GLY A 137 -14.79 0.65 4.17
N PHE A 138 -13.67 -0.07 4.10
CA PHE A 138 -13.52 -1.15 3.13
C PHE A 138 -14.43 -2.32 3.47
N GLU A 139 -15.02 -2.93 2.45
CA GLU A 139 -15.87 -4.11 2.56
C GLU A 139 -15.22 -5.28 1.84
N ILE A 140 -15.40 -6.49 2.36
CA ILE A 140 -14.93 -7.71 1.70
C ILE A 140 -15.85 -7.99 0.50
N GLU A 141 -15.26 -8.18 -0.67
CA GLU A 141 -15.97 -8.51 -1.90
C GLU A 141 -15.77 -9.94 -2.36
N GLY A 142 -14.74 -10.59 -1.91
CA GLY A 142 -14.52 -11.97 -2.29
C GLY A 142 -13.38 -12.64 -1.53
N LEU A 143 -13.42 -13.97 -1.53
CA LEU A 143 -12.35 -14.82 -1.02
C LEU A 143 -11.71 -15.55 -2.21
N HIS A 144 -10.40 -15.41 -2.33
CA HIS A 144 -9.58 -16.08 -3.35
C HIS A 144 -8.85 -17.24 -2.69
N ARG A 145 -9.28 -18.46 -2.99
CA ARG A 145 -8.72 -19.65 -2.37
C ARG A 145 -7.37 -20.02 -2.99
N ASN A 146 -6.40 -20.37 -2.14
CA ASN A 146 -5.06 -20.76 -2.57
C ASN A 146 -4.42 -19.75 -3.52
N ALA A 147 -4.64 -18.46 -3.26
CA ALA A 147 -4.20 -17.37 -4.14
C ALA A 147 -2.72 -17.04 -3.99
N VAL A 148 -2.12 -17.42 -2.84
CA VAL A 148 -0.70 -17.21 -2.55
C VAL A 148 -0.07 -18.56 -2.20
N CYS A 149 1.13 -18.79 -2.72
CA CYS A 149 1.93 -19.98 -2.36
C CYS A 149 3.35 -19.54 -2.01
N ILE A 150 3.76 -19.79 -0.76
CA ILE A 150 5.10 -19.48 -0.29
C ILE A 150 5.66 -20.74 0.34
N GLU A 151 6.80 -21.22 -0.19
CA GLU A 151 7.48 -22.42 0.32
C GLU A 151 6.54 -23.64 0.39
N GLY A 152 5.69 -23.80 -0.64
CA GLY A 152 4.75 -24.92 -0.75
C GLY A 152 3.50 -24.77 0.12
N ARG A 153 3.35 -23.69 0.87
CA ARG A 153 2.15 -23.41 1.67
C ARG A 153 1.23 -22.44 0.96
N TYR A 154 -0.03 -22.81 0.88
CA TYR A 154 -1.07 -22.00 0.24
C TYR A 154 -1.79 -21.13 1.26
N GLU A 155 -2.11 -19.91 0.87
CA GLU A 155 -2.91 -19.00 1.65
C GLU A 155 -4.01 -18.40 0.79
N ASN A 156 -5.13 -18.05 1.43
CA ASN A 156 -6.22 -17.34 0.78
C ASN A 156 -6.01 -15.84 0.88
N LEU A 157 -6.58 -15.11 -0.09
CA LEU A 157 -6.67 -13.65 -0.06
C LEU A 157 -8.14 -13.23 0.00
N TYR A 158 -8.41 -12.17 0.76
CA TYR A 158 -9.64 -11.38 0.56
C TYR A 158 -9.37 -10.26 -0.44
N SER A 159 -10.33 -10.00 -1.31
CA SER A 159 -10.43 -8.74 -2.02
C SER A 159 -11.38 -7.82 -1.24
N MET A 160 -10.96 -6.56 -1.07
CA MET A 160 -11.74 -5.54 -0.36
C MET A 160 -11.78 -4.27 -1.19
N ALA A 161 -12.85 -3.48 -1.03
CA ALA A 161 -12.98 -2.22 -1.73
C ALA A 161 -13.65 -1.15 -0.87
N LEU A 162 -13.28 0.09 -1.16
CA LEU A 162 -13.89 1.30 -0.63
C LEU A 162 -14.45 2.11 -1.78
N LEU A 163 -15.73 2.44 -1.72
CA LEU A 163 -16.39 3.28 -2.71
C LEU A 163 -16.56 4.69 -2.17
N ARG A 164 -16.31 5.68 -3.05
CA ARG A 164 -16.63 7.06 -2.74
C ARG A 164 -18.14 7.27 -2.83
N VAL A 165 -18.69 7.75 -1.75
CA VAL A 165 -20.14 8.04 -1.66
C VAL A 165 -20.39 9.50 -1.95
#